data_2c34d8d4ecf580efb9b4f518b8b11cc3
#
_entry.id   2c34d8d4ecf580efb9b4f518b8b11cc3
#
_cell.length_a   1.000
_cell.length_b   1.000
_cell.length_c   1.000
_cell.angle_alpha   90.00
_cell.angle_beta   90.00
_cell.angle_gamma   90.00
#
_symmetry.space_group_name_H-M   'P 1'
#
loop_
_entity.id
_entity.type
_entity.pdbx_description
1 polymer ?
#
loop_
_entity_poly.entity_id
_entity_poly.type
_entity_poly.pdbx_seq_one_letter_code
_entity_poly.pdbx_strand_id
1 'polypeptide(L)'
;MEEELKNEKIYKRKKLVAFLLSAFIPGLGQLYNGQLKKSVIYSIGLLILPIGFNLMGLKQYFWIYATLIILIIALRVVIAIEAMVVAGRTKEYQLKIFNKWYIYISIILIWHVTVYAGLRISESTRYQSFIVRSDSGNPNL
;
A
#
# COMPACT_ATOMS: atom_id res chain seq x y z
N MET A 1 -8.35 -15.93 37.94
CA MET A 1 -7.65 -16.31 36.69
C MET A 1 -8.57 -16.96 35.65
N GLU A 2 -9.52 -17.84 36.00
CA GLU A 2 -10.51 -18.39 35.05
C GLU A 2 -11.66 -17.42 34.68
N GLU A 3 -12.02 -16.49 35.56
CA GLU A 3 -13.05 -15.47 35.25
C GLU A 3 -12.56 -14.33 34.34
N GLU A 4 -11.27 -14.00 34.33
CA GLU A 4 -10.68 -13.01 33.43
C GLU A 4 -10.63 -13.50 31.98
N LEU A 5 -10.48 -14.80 31.74
CA LEU A 5 -10.50 -15.41 30.41
C LEU A 5 -11.89 -15.43 29.75
N LYS A 6 -12.96 -15.25 30.53
CA LYS A 6 -14.35 -15.31 30.07
C LYS A 6 -14.88 -14.02 29.48
N ASN A 7 -14.16 -12.91 29.61
CA ASN A 7 -14.63 -11.56 29.24
C ASN A 7 -14.00 -10.99 27.97
N GLU A 8 -13.29 -11.81 27.18
CA GLU A 8 -12.78 -11.36 25.89
C GLU A 8 -13.90 -11.23 24.86
N LYS A 9 -14.24 -9.99 24.54
CA LYS A 9 -15.27 -9.68 23.53
C LYS A 9 -14.88 -10.26 22.17
N ILE A 10 -15.62 -11.24 21.70
CA ILE A 10 -15.49 -11.83 20.38
C ILE A 10 -16.18 -10.93 19.36
N TYR A 11 -15.45 -10.52 18.33
CA TYR A 11 -15.96 -9.66 17.26
C TYR A 11 -16.05 -10.42 15.93
N LYS A 12 -17.19 -10.27 15.24
CA LYS A 12 -17.31 -10.71 13.85
C LYS A 12 -16.69 -9.69 12.90
N ARG A 13 -15.88 -10.15 11.96
CA ARG A 13 -15.31 -9.29 10.92
C ARG A 13 -16.33 -8.99 9.83
N LYS A 14 -16.46 -7.71 9.47
CA LYS A 14 -17.37 -7.27 8.40
C LYS A 14 -16.65 -7.37 7.06
N LYS A 15 -17.17 -8.18 6.13
CA LYS A 15 -16.61 -8.39 4.80
C LYS A 15 -16.39 -7.08 4.03
N LEU A 16 -17.41 -6.21 4.04
CA LEU A 16 -17.36 -4.93 3.33
C LEU A 16 -16.29 -3.99 3.89
N VAL A 17 -16.11 -3.97 5.21
CA VAL A 17 -15.06 -3.14 5.85
C VAL A 17 -13.67 -3.62 5.43
N ALA A 18 -13.43 -4.93 5.43
CA ALA A 18 -12.15 -5.49 4.98
C ALA A 18 -11.86 -5.17 3.51
N PHE A 19 -12.88 -5.26 2.64
CA PHE A 19 -12.78 -4.89 1.23
C PHE A 19 -12.44 -3.40 1.06
N LEU A 20 -13.22 -2.51 1.65
CA LEU A 20 -13.02 -1.06 1.53
C LEU A 20 -11.64 -0.64 2.05
N LEU A 21 -11.22 -1.13 3.21
CA LEU A 21 -9.88 -0.85 3.74
C LEU A 21 -8.78 -1.26 2.78
N SER A 22 -8.88 -2.44 2.14
CA SER A 22 -7.90 -2.89 1.14
C SER A 22 -7.99 -2.15 -0.18
N ALA A 23 -9.17 -1.65 -0.56
CA ALA A 23 -9.35 -0.83 -1.75
C ALA A 23 -8.69 0.55 -1.58
N PHE A 24 -8.76 1.16 -0.39
CA PHE A 24 -8.09 2.42 -0.09
C PHE A 24 -6.58 2.27 0.00
N ILE A 25 -6.09 1.35 0.83
CA ILE A 25 -4.66 1.04 0.96
C ILE A 25 -4.46 -0.47 0.89
N PRO A 26 -3.65 -0.94 -0.06
CA PRO A 26 -3.37 -2.37 -0.20
C PRO A 26 -2.82 -2.94 1.11
N GLY A 27 -3.45 -4.01 1.60
CA GLY A 27 -3.05 -4.65 2.84
C GLY A 27 -3.77 -4.20 4.11
N LEU A 28 -4.47 -3.03 4.15
CA LEU A 28 -5.21 -2.62 5.36
C LEU A 28 -6.34 -3.59 5.72
N GLY A 29 -7.03 -4.17 4.75
CA GLY A 29 -8.04 -5.19 5.01
C GLY A 29 -7.44 -6.49 5.57
N GLN A 30 -6.21 -6.82 5.18
CA GLN A 30 -5.47 -7.95 5.75
C GLN A 30 -5.08 -7.64 7.23
N LEU A 31 -4.66 -6.40 7.51
CA LEU A 31 -4.42 -5.94 8.87
C LEU A 31 -5.70 -6.03 9.73
N TYR A 32 -6.82 -5.58 9.17
CA TYR A 32 -8.13 -5.70 9.81
C TYR A 32 -8.46 -7.14 10.16
N ASN A 33 -8.11 -8.10 9.30
CA ASN A 33 -8.30 -9.53 9.52
C ASN A 33 -7.23 -10.16 10.44
N GLY A 34 -6.26 -9.37 10.94
CA GLY A 34 -5.21 -9.87 11.82
C GLY A 34 -4.00 -10.49 11.11
N GLN A 35 -3.92 -10.38 9.79
CA GLN A 35 -2.84 -10.93 8.97
C GLN A 35 -1.72 -9.90 8.75
N LEU A 36 -1.00 -9.53 9.84
CA LEU A 36 0.01 -8.48 9.81
C LEU A 36 1.09 -8.70 8.74
N LYS A 37 1.63 -9.92 8.62
CA LYS A 37 2.67 -10.26 7.62
C LYS A 37 2.21 -9.97 6.20
N LYS A 38 1.01 -10.44 5.82
CA LYS A 38 0.43 -10.19 4.50
C LYS A 38 0.15 -8.70 4.27
N SER A 39 -0.35 -8.00 5.29
CA SER A 39 -0.58 -6.55 5.23
C SER A 39 0.69 -5.80 4.85
N VAL A 40 1.81 -6.07 5.53
CA VAL A 40 3.11 -5.44 5.26
C VAL A 40 3.61 -5.76 3.85
N ILE A 41 3.57 -7.04 3.45
CA ILE A 41 4.03 -7.48 2.12
C ILE A 41 3.24 -6.79 1.00
N TYR A 42 1.91 -6.74 1.08
CA TYR A 42 1.07 -6.12 0.06
C TYR A 42 1.25 -4.60 0.02
N SER A 43 1.36 -3.96 1.20
CA SER A 43 1.60 -2.52 1.28
C SER A 43 2.94 -2.14 0.66
N ILE A 44 4.02 -2.79 1.07
CA ILE A 44 5.37 -2.49 0.57
C ILE A 44 5.49 -2.84 -0.92
N GLY A 45 5.01 -4.01 -1.33
CA GLY A 45 5.10 -4.45 -2.73
C GLY A 45 4.42 -3.47 -3.69
N LEU A 46 3.19 -3.05 -3.38
CA LEU A 46 2.47 -2.09 -4.22
C LEU A 46 2.97 -0.64 -4.09
N LEU A 47 3.73 -0.30 -3.05
CA LEU A 47 4.40 0.99 -2.92
C LEU A 47 5.67 1.07 -3.78
N ILE A 48 6.48 0.00 -3.78
CA ILE A 48 7.76 -0.02 -4.50
C ILE A 48 7.56 0.01 -6.02
N LEU A 49 6.52 -0.66 -6.54
CA LEU A 49 6.29 -0.77 -7.99
C LEU A 49 6.23 0.59 -8.70
N PRO A 50 5.35 1.54 -8.36
CA PRO A 50 5.29 2.83 -9.07
C PRO A 50 6.54 3.68 -8.86
N ILE A 51 7.18 3.60 -7.69
CA ILE A 51 8.41 4.34 -7.40
C ILE A 51 9.54 3.81 -8.28
N GLY A 52 9.73 2.50 -8.33
CA GLY A 52 10.76 1.87 -9.17
C GLY A 52 10.60 2.20 -10.65
N PHE A 53 9.37 2.14 -11.18
CA PHE A 53 9.09 2.52 -12.57
C PHE A 53 9.40 3.99 -12.86
N ASN A 54 9.11 4.89 -11.92
CA ASN A 54 9.45 6.30 -12.05
C ASN A 54 10.97 6.52 -12.07
N LEU A 55 11.71 5.86 -11.19
CA LEU A 55 13.16 5.96 -11.11
C LEU A 55 13.84 5.42 -12.39
N MET A 56 13.32 4.34 -12.96
CA MET A 56 13.81 3.78 -14.23
C MET A 56 13.48 4.65 -15.46
N GLY A 57 12.73 5.73 -15.30
CA GLY A 57 12.33 6.61 -16.41
C GLY A 57 11.33 6.00 -17.37
N LEU A 58 10.73 4.86 -17.05
CA LEU A 58 9.81 4.13 -17.94
C LEU A 58 8.46 4.81 -18.16
N LYS A 59 8.13 5.85 -17.37
CA LYS A 59 6.90 6.63 -17.56
C LYS A 59 6.83 7.37 -18.91
N GLN A 60 7.96 7.59 -19.59
CA GLN A 60 7.99 8.19 -20.93
C GLN A 60 7.39 7.27 -22.00
N TYR A 61 7.36 5.97 -21.75
CA TYR A 61 6.74 5.00 -22.64
C TYR A 61 5.28 4.78 -22.26
N PHE A 62 4.36 5.48 -22.92
CA PHE A 62 2.94 5.49 -22.61
C PHE A 62 2.33 4.10 -22.41
N TRP A 63 2.58 3.18 -23.34
CA TRP A 63 1.99 1.82 -23.28
C TRP A 63 2.51 1.00 -22.11
N ILE A 64 3.80 1.11 -21.78
CA ILE A 64 4.40 0.42 -20.64
C ILE A 64 3.81 0.95 -19.35
N TYR A 65 3.67 2.28 -19.22
CA TYR A 65 3.12 2.92 -18.04
C TYR A 65 1.61 2.61 -17.87
N ALA A 66 0.85 2.62 -18.95
CA ALA A 66 -0.56 2.24 -18.93
C ALA A 66 -0.76 0.78 -18.50
N THR A 67 0.03 -0.14 -19.03
CA THR A 67 0.01 -1.55 -18.62
C THR A 67 0.32 -1.73 -17.15
N LEU A 68 1.30 -1.00 -16.61
CA LEU A 68 1.63 -1.03 -15.19
C LEU A 68 0.47 -0.56 -14.32
N ILE A 69 -0.20 0.54 -14.69
CA ILE A 69 -1.35 1.06 -13.95
C ILE A 69 -2.48 0.01 -13.92
N ILE A 70 -2.79 -0.60 -15.06
CA ILE A 70 -3.80 -1.67 -15.14
C ILE A 70 -3.43 -2.84 -14.23
N LEU A 71 -2.16 -3.26 -14.24
CA LEU A 71 -1.66 -4.34 -13.40
C LEU A 71 -1.80 -4.01 -11.90
N ILE A 72 -1.42 -2.80 -11.50
CA ILE A 72 -1.55 -2.34 -10.12
C ILE A 72 -3.02 -2.33 -9.69
N ILE A 73 -3.93 -1.86 -10.52
CA ILE A 73 -5.37 -1.85 -10.23
C ILE A 73 -5.88 -3.30 -10.08
N ALA A 74 -5.51 -4.19 -11.00
CA ALA A 74 -5.91 -5.59 -10.94
C ALA A 74 -5.41 -6.27 -9.65
N LEU A 75 -4.14 -6.07 -9.27
CA LEU A 75 -3.57 -6.58 -8.02
C LEU A 75 -4.31 -6.02 -6.80
N ARG A 76 -4.65 -4.73 -6.77
CA ARG A 76 -5.43 -4.13 -5.68
C ARG A 76 -6.80 -4.77 -5.52
N VAL A 77 -7.49 -5.03 -6.63
CA VAL A 77 -8.80 -5.71 -6.62
C VAL A 77 -8.67 -7.12 -6.06
N VAL A 78 -7.68 -7.88 -6.50
CA VAL A 78 -7.42 -9.24 -5.99
C VAL A 78 -7.16 -9.23 -4.49
N ILE A 79 -6.31 -8.33 -4.00
CA ILE A 79 -5.99 -8.17 -2.57
C ILE A 79 -7.25 -7.78 -1.76
N ALA A 80 -8.10 -6.91 -2.30
CA ALA A 80 -9.34 -6.51 -1.65
C ALA A 80 -10.36 -7.65 -1.56
N ILE A 81 -10.48 -8.45 -2.62
CA ILE A 81 -11.33 -9.65 -2.64
C ILE A 81 -10.81 -10.69 -1.64
N GLU A 82 -9.50 -10.95 -1.61
CA GLU A 82 -8.89 -11.85 -0.62
C GLU A 82 -9.22 -11.39 0.81
N ALA A 83 -9.06 -10.10 1.12
CA ALA A 83 -9.40 -9.56 2.43
C ALA A 83 -10.88 -9.78 2.80
N MET A 84 -11.78 -9.59 1.84
CA MET A 84 -13.21 -9.82 2.01
C MET A 84 -13.52 -11.29 2.29
N VAL A 85 -12.91 -12.21 1.55
CA VAL A 85 -13.10 -13.67 1.72
C VAL A 85 -12.58 -14.11 3.09
N VAL A 86 -11.41 -13.66 3.50
CA VAL A 86 -10.83 -13.96 4.81
C VAL A 86 -11.71 -13.43 5.94
N ALA A 87 -12.20 -12.20 5.84
CA ALA A 87 -13.14 -11.62 6.82
C ALA A 87 -14.42 -12.46 6.95
N GLY A 88 -14.90 -13.03 5.84
CA GLY A 88 -16.08 -13.90 5.83
C GLY A 88 -15.85 -15.26 6.49
N ARG A 89 -14.63 -15.76 6.47
CA ARG A 89 -14.25 -17.05 7.09
C ARG A 89 -13.91 -16.91 8.57
N THR A 90 -13.52 -15.72 9.01
CA THR A 90 -13.16 -15.44 10.40
C THR A 90 -14.42 -15.20 11.23
N LYS A 91 -14.92 -16.27 11.88
CA LYS A 91 -16.15 -16.21 12.69
C LYS A 91 -15.93 -15.55 14.03
N GLU A 92 -14.77 -15.75 14.64
CA GLU A 92 -14.39 -15.28 15.96
C GLU A 92 -13.03 -14.61 15.90
N TYR A 93 -12.94 -13.39 16.39
CA TYR A 93 -11.70 -12.62 16.37
C TYR A 93 -11.54 -11.82 17.66
N GLN A 94 -10.39 -12.01 18.29
CA GLN A 94 -9.96 -11.19 19.43
C GLN A 94 -9.24 -9.96 18.90
N LEU A 95 -9.63 -8.77 19.37
CA LEU A 95 -9.00 -7.51 18.98
C LEU A 95 -7.54 -7.47 19.46
N LYS A 96 -6.62 -7.41 18.51
CA LYS A 96 -5.21 -7.18 18.78
C LYS A 96 -4.91 -5.68 18.87
N ILE A 97 -3.75 -5.33 19.45
CA ILE A 97 -3.31 -3.94 19.69
C ILE A 97 -3.36 -3.11 18.40
N PHE A 98 -3.02 -3.70 17.25
CA PHE A 98 -3.01 -3.02 15.96
C PHE A 98 -4.41 -2.85 15.32
N ASN A 99 -5.49 -3.30 15.96
CA ASN A 99 -6.85 -3.11 15.46
C ASN A 99 -7.53 -1.86 16.05
N LYS A 100 -6.79 -0.99 16.72
CA LYS A 100 -7.30 0.28 17.23
C LYS A 100 -7.43 1.28 16.07
N TRP A 101 -8.50 2.08 16.05
CA TRP A 101 -8.85 2.99 14.95
C TRP A 101 -7.74 3.99 14.60
N TYR A 102 -7.02 4.52 15.61
CA TYR A 102 -5.93 5.47 15.39
C TYR A 102 -4.74 4.85 14.64
N ILE A 103 -4.50 3.54 14.77
CA ILE A 103 -3.45 2.84 14.02
C ILE A 103 -3.76 2.84 12.52
N TYR A 104 -5.04 2.64 12.14
CA TYR A 104 -5.44 2.72 10.73
C TYR A 104 -5.23 4.13 10.17
N ILE A 105 -5.59 5.18 10.92
CA ILE A 105 -5.35 6.57 10.51
C ILE A 105 -3.86 6.84 10.37
N SER A 106 -3.03 6.40 11.33
CA SER A 106 -1.57 6.57 11.25
C SER A 106 -0.99 5.90 10.02
N ILE A 107 -1.41 4.67 9.70
CA ILE A 107 -0.95 3.96 8.51
C ILE A 107 -1.38 4.70 7.23
N ILE A 108 -2.61 5.22 7.17
CA ILE A 108 -3.11 6.00 6.03
C ILE A 108 -2.25 7.25 5.82
N LEU A 109 -1.95 7.98 6.88
CA LEU A 109 -1.12 9.19 6.82
C LEU A 109 0.30 8.87 6.37
N ILE A 110 0.95 7.88 6.99
CA ILE A 110 2.30 7.44 6.63
C ILE A 110 2.35 7.00 5.17
N TRP A 111 1.36 6.22 4.71
CA TRP A 111 1.28 5.79 3.32
C TRP A 111 1.25 6.96 2.35
N HIS A 112 0.37 7.96 2.57
CA HIS A 112 0.24 9.12 1.69
C HIS A 112 1.50 9.98 1.69
N VAL A 113 2.10 10.21 2.87
CA VAL A 113 3.38 10.95 2.99
C VAL A 113 4.49 10.21 2.23
N THR A 114 4.59 8.89 2.37
CA THR A 114 5.63 8.09 1.69
C THR A 114 5.44 8.10 0.16
N VAL A 115 4.21 7.95 -0.33
CA VAL A 115 3.91 8.06 -1.77
C VAL A 115 4.28 9.44 -2.30
N TYR A 116 3.86 10.50 -1.61
CA TYR A 116 4.15 11.87 -2.01
C TYR A 116 5.66 12.16 -2.03
N ALA A 117 6.37 11.78 -0.97
CA ALA A 117 7.83 11.94 -0.88
C ALA A 117 8.55 11.15 -1.99
N GLY A 118 8.14 9.91 -2.23
CA GLY A 118 8.72 9.08 -3.31
C GLY A 118 8.55 9.69 -4.70
N LEU A 119 7.37 10.26 -4.98
CA LEU A 119 7.11 10.96 -6.24
C LEU A 119 7.98 12.21 -6.37
N ARG A 120 8.11 13.02 -5.32
CA ARG A 120 8.95 14.23 -5.32
C ARG A 120 10.43 13.92 -5.52
N ILE A 121 10.95 12.90 -4.83
CA ILE A 121 12.34 12.47 -5.00
C ILE A 121 12.59 12.01 -6.44
N SER A 122 11.67 11.24 -7.03
CA SER A 122 11.81 10.77 -8.41
C SER A 122 11.81 11.90 -9.45
N GLU A 123 11.08 12.97 -9.19
CA GLU A 123 11.09 14.17 -10.03
C GLU A 123 12.41 14.94 -9.90
N SER A 124 12.88 15.20 -8.68
CA SER A 124 14.12 15.98 -8.45
C SER A 124 15.35 15.30 -9.06
N THR A 125 15.45 13.97 -8.93
CA THR A 125 16.55 13.21 -9.54
C THR A 125 16.56 13.32 -11.07
N ARG A 126 15.41 13.41 -11.69
CA ARG A 126 15.28 13.59 -13.14
C ARG A 126 15.71 14.98 -13.59
N TYR A 127 15.35 16.04 -12.90
CA TYR A 127 15.78 17.41 -13.24
C TYR A 127 17.29 17.53 -13.18
N GLN A 128 17.93 16.98 -12.15
CA GLN A 128 19.39 16.99 -12.03
C GLN A 128 20.09 16.25 -13.18
N SER A 129 19.59 15.07 -13.55
CA SER A 129 20.18 14.32 -14.67
C SER A 129 20.03 15.03 -16.01
N PHE A 130 18.98 15.82 -16.21
CA PHE A 130 18.77 16.62 -17.41
C PHE A 130 19.74 17.80 -17.48
N ILE A 131 19.95 18.52 -16.38
CA ILE A 131 20.89 19.65 -16.29
C ILE A 131 22.33 19.16 -16.59
N VAL A 132 22.78 18.12 -15.93
CA VAL A 132 24.14 17.56 -16.17
C VAL A 132 24.33 17.16 -17.63
N ARG A 133 23.31 16.62 -18.30
CA ARG A 133 23.37 16.23 -19.70
C ARG A 133 23.41 17.44 -20.65
N SER A 134 22.76 18.55 -20.31
CA SER A 134 22.79 19.78 -21.11
C SER A 134 24.15 20.48 -21.03
N ASP A 135 24.78 20.48 -19.85
CA ASP A 135 26.10 21.10 -19.64
C ASP A 135 27.22 20.30 -20.33
N SER A 136 27.12 18.96 -20.33
CA SER A 136 28.12 18.12 -21.02
C SER A 136 28.09 18.20 -22.56
N GLY A 137 27.03 18.80 -23.11
CA GLY A 137 26.85 19.01 -24.56
C GLY A 137 27.30 20.39 -25.07
N ASN A 138 27.82 21.26 -24.22
CA ASN A 138 28.28 22.58 -24.64
C ASN A 138 29.80 22.58 -24.88
N PRO A 139 30.27 22.57 -26.14
CA PRO A 139 31.71 22.44 -26.46
C PRO A 139 32.52 23.75 -26.21
N ASN A 140 31.90 24.78 -25.61
CA ASN A 140 32.48 26.13 -25.43
C ASN A 140 32.70 26.52 -23.95
N LEU A 141 32.95 25.55 -23.08
CA LEU A 141 33.45 25.80 -21.71
C LEU A 141 34.79 25.12 -21.53
#